data_55645585147d3f6e99507b96e3ce459a
#
_entry.id   55645585147d3f6e99507b96e3ce459a
#
_cell.length_a   1.000
_cell.length_b   1.000
_cell.length_c   1.000
_cell.angle_alpha   90.00
_cell.angle_beta   90.00
_cell.angle_gamma   90.00
#
_symmetry.space_group_name_H-M   'P 1'
#
loop_
_entity.id
_entity.type
_entity.pdbx_description
1 polymer ?
#
loop_
_entity_poly.entity_id
_entity_poly.type
_entity_poly.pdbx_seq_one_letter_code
_entity_poly.pdbx_strand_id
1 'polypeptide(L)'
;EGVEYSRRLAEKVKALDPSRYVINSINGWYNMFSSLSALVRRKRPAAPGSGLADTHKRTSGYINPLMNTVNRFMDLIVALPLVDWGTRAAFAAVDVAGYNYMAGRYAMDGRLYPRRVICGSESFPPEIARNWRRVKRLAHVIGDFTWAGWDYLGEAGLCTWQYGANQALYKPYPCILADSPLIDITGQRQAQSYLHEIVWGLRKDPYIAVRPLNHAGETPSKSVWRGTNAIASWTWPGCEGRPALIEVYADAAWVELFLNGRSLGRKAAGDRRDFKAIFRTVYQPGELRAVAYDRGGRETGRAVLCSASGALDLRVQPESTALRADGADLAYIHIALAGTDGIVDPLAERLVTVRVEGAGSLQGFGSANPLSQERFTDDTHTTYQGRALAVVRAGNQAGSVRVEVSAPGCQTRILVLPVQ
;
A
#
# COMPACT_ATOMS: atom_id res chain seq x y z
N GLU A 1 -12.68 16.90 -25.56
CA GLU A 1 -11.32 17.37 -25.17
C GLU A 1 -10.38 16.18 -24.87
N GLY A 2 -10.71 15.22 -23.98
CA GLY A 2 -9.82 14.12 -23.60
C GLY A 2 -9.36 13.23 -24.74
N VAL A 3 -10.21 12.96 -25.73
CA VAL A 3 -9.84 12.20 -26.94
C VAL A 3 -8.81 12.95 -27.79
N GLU A 4 -9.00 14.24 -27.96
CA GLU A 4 -8.08 15.08 -28.71
C GLU A 4 -6.72 15.18 -28.03
N TYR A 5 -6.69 15.32 -26.70
CA TYR A 5 -5.43 15.29 -25.95
C TYR A 5 -4.71 13.93 -26.07
N SER A 6 -5.43 12.80 -25.93
CA SER A 6 -4.82 11.47 -26.13
C SER A 6 -4.18 11.33 -27.49
N ARG A 7 -4.87 11.78 -28.56
CA ARG A 7 -4.36 11.73 -29.94
C ARG A 7 -3.11 12.59 -30.12
N ARG A 8 -3.18 13.88 -29.74
CA ARG A 8 -2.06 14.84 -29.88
C ARG A 8 -0.82 14.42 -29.11
N LEU A 9 -1.00 13.91 -27.89
CA LEU A 9 0.11 13.41 -27.07
C LEU A 9 0.75 12.16 -27.69
N ALA A 10 -0.06 11.21 -28.18
CA ALA A 10 0.43 10.03 -28.87
C ALA A 10 1.20 10.39 -30.15
N GLU A 11 0.65 11.29 -30.97
CA GLU A 11 1.32 11.81 -32.17
C GLU A 11 2.66 12.50 -31.82
N LYS A 12 2.69 13.30 -30.73
CA LYS A 12 3.92 13.99 -30.32
C LYS A 12 4.99 13.00 -29.86
N VAL A 13 4.61 11.99 -29.08
CA VAL A 13 5.54 10.93 -28.62
C VAL A 13 6.10 10.18 -29.83
N LYS A 14 5.24 9.76 -30.76
CA LYS A 14 5.67 9.06 -32.00
C LYS A 14 6.56 9.90 -32.93
N ALA A 15 6.35 11.21 -32.94
CA ALA A 15 7.22 12.13 -33.72
C ALA A 15 8.62 12.28 -33.08
N LEU A 16 8.71 12.12 -31.72
CA LEU A 16 9.99 12.19 -30.99
C LEU A 16 10.71 10.84 -30.96
N ASP A 17 9.98 9.75 -30.77
CA ASP A 17 10.50 8.38 -30.76
C ASP A 17 9.45 7.40 -31.33
N PRO A 18 9.51 7.07 -32.61
CA PRO A 18 8.55 6.14 -33.21
C PRO A 18 8.71 4.69 -32.74
N SER A 19 9.81 4.35 -32.09
CA SER A 19 10.09 2.99 -31.61
C SER A 19 9.32 2.62 -30.34
N ARG A 20 8.77 3.59 -29.60
CA ARG A 20 8.08 3.37 -28.33
C ARG A 20 6.58 3.17 -28.51
N TYR A 21 6.02 2.24 -27.75
CA TYR A 21 4.56 2.12 -27.63
C TYR A 21 4.03 3.20 -26.70
N VAL A 22 2.85 3.73 -27.06
CA VAL A 22 2.16 4.77 -26.28
C VAL A 22 0.97 4.16 -25.58
N ILE A 23 0.87 4.42 -24.29
CA ILE A 23 -0.27 4.06 -23.45
C ILE A 23 -0.92 5.33 -22.88
N ASN A 24 -2.25 5.35 -22.77
CA ASN A 24 -2.98 6.32 -21.96
C ASN A 24 -3.47 5.68 -20.66
N SER A 25 -4.04 6.51 -19.77
CA SER A 25 -4.63 6.09 -18.50
C SER A 25 -6.04 6.67 -18.40
N ILE A 26 -7.06 5.87 -18.66
CA ILE A 26 -8.45 6.33 -18.76
C ILE A 26 -9.29 5.72 -17.63
N ASN A 27 -9.86 6.60 -16.81
CA ASN A 27 -10.81 6.22 -15.78
C ASN A 27 -12.26 6.29 -16.33
N GLY A 28 -12.82 5.11 -16.62
CA GLY A 28 -14.16 5.01 -17.20
C GLY A 28 -15.28 5.49 -16.28
N TRP A 29 -15.12 5.32 -14.98
CA TRP A 29 -16.07 5.79 -13.97
C TRP A 29 -16.16 7.32 -13.93
N TYR A 30 -14.99 7.99 -13.89
CA TYR A 30 -14.93 9.45 -13.88
C TYR A 30 -15.51 10.05 -15.17
N ASN A 31 -15.21 9.45 -16.31
CA ASN A 31 -15.74 9.90 -17.60
C ASN A 31 -17.26 9.71 -17.71
N MET A 32 -17.82 8.67 -17.13
CA MET A 32 -19.27 8.48 -17.09
C MET A 32 -19.96 9.60 -16.30
N PHE A 33 -19.46 9.95 -15.12
CA PHE A 33 -20.02 11.04 -14.32
C PHE A 33 -19.83 12.41 -14.96
N SER A 34 -18.68 12.68 -15.56
CA SER A 34 -18.44 13.95 -16.25
C SER A 34 -19.36 14.11 -17.46
N SER A 35 -19.60 13.04 -18.22
CA SER A 35 -20.53 13.03 -19.35
C SER A 35 -21.98 13.23 -18.90
N LEU A 36 -22.40 12.57 -17.82
CA LEU A 36 -23.74 12.72 -17.24
C LEU A 36 -23.92 14.13 -16.67
N SER A 37 -22.92 14.65 -15.96
CA SER A 37 -22.96 16.01 -15.41
C SER A 37 -22.96 17.09 -16.49
N ALA A 38 -22.27 16.87 -17.62
CA ALA A 38 -22.31 17.77 -18.76
C ALA A 38 -23.72 17.80 -19.42
N LEU A 39 -24.39 16.63 -19.49
CA LEU A 39 -25.77 16.55 -19.97
C LEU A 39 -26.77 17.29 -19.05
N VAL A 40 -26.56 17.19 -17.72
CA VAL A 40 -27.38 17.86 -16.71
C VAL A 40 -27.07 19.36 -16.62
N ARG A 41 -25.79 19.76 -16.73
CA ARG A 41 -25.36 21.18 -16.71
C ARG A 41 -25.83 21.97 -17.92
N ARG A 42 -26.11 21.34 -19.05
CA ARG A 42 -26.77 22.03 -20.19
C ARG A 42 -28.11 22.65 -19.83
N LYS A 43 -28.70 22.30 -18.68
CA LYS A 43 -29.99 22.79 -18.21
C LYS A 43 -29.98 23.80 -17.04
N ARG A 44 -28.79 24.11 -16.46
CA ARG A 44 -28.65 25.11 -15.37
C ARG A 44 -27.37 25.92 -15.48
N PRO A 45 -27.42 27.25 -15.60
CA PRO A 45 -26.22 28.08 -15.47
C PRO A 45 -25.70 28.03 -14.03
N ALA A 46 -24.37 27.98 -13.87
CA ALA A 46 -23.72 27.98 -12.56
C ALA A 46 -23.94 29.29 -11.84
N ALA A 47 -24.33 29.24 -10.57
CA ALA A 47 -24.35 30.41 -9.70
C ALA A 47 -22.90 30.88 -9.42
N PRO A 48 -22.59 32.16 -9.56
CA PRO A 48 -21.28 32.68 -9.24
C PRO A 48 -21.05 32.68 -7.72
N GLY A 49 -19.93 32.12 -7.25
CA GLY A 49 -19.44 32.30 -5.89
C GLY A 49 -19.31 31.10 -4.96
N SER A 50 -19.59 29.87 -5.38
CA SER A 50 -19.29 28.71 -4.54
C SER A 50 -17.84 28.28 -4.75
N GLY A 51 -16.97 28.56 -3.80
CA GLY A 51 -15.56 28.17 -3.84
C GLY A 51 -15.41 26.64 -3.94
N LEU A 52 -14.59 26.16 -4.87
CA LEU A 52 -14.27 24.75 -5.11
C LEU A 52 -13.88 23.99 -3.83
N ALA A 53 -13.24 24.67 -2.87
CA ALA A 53 -12.78 24.09 -1.60
C ALA A 53 -13.93 23.65 -0.67
N ASP A 54 -15.04 24.40 -0.59
CA ASP A 54 -16.16 24.05 0.29
C ASP A 54 -17.01 22.90 -0.28
N THR A 55 -17.10 22.82 -1.59
CA THR A 55 -17.80 21.72 -2.28
C THR A 55 -17.06 20.39 -2.11
N HIS A 56 -15.71 20.42 -2.12
CA HIS A 56 -14.88 19.23 -1.88
C HIS A 56 -15.00 18.68 -0.46
N LYS A 57 -15.05 19.53 0.57
CA LYS A 57 -15.22 19.07 1.97
C LYS A 57 -16.56 18.41 2.22
N ARG A 58 -17.65 18.98 1.70
CA ARG A 58 -19.01 18.45 1.89
C ARG A 58 -19.28 17.15 1.11
N THR A 59 -18.73 17.02 -0.09
CA THR A 59 -18.90 15.81 -0.92
C THR A 59 -18.02 14.66 -0.48
N SER A 60 -16.82 14.92 0.04
CA SER A 60 -15.85 13.90 0.43
C SER A 60 -16.38 12.92 1.52
N GLY A 61 -17.18 13.41 2.47
CA GLY A 61 -17.77 12.58 3.54
C GLY A 61 -18.77 11.53 3.06
N TYR A 62 -19.47 11.79 1.96
CA TYR A 62 -20.45 10.85 1.38
C TYR A 62 -19.86 9.98 0.27
N ILE A 63 -18.83 10.45 -0.42
CA ILE A 63 -18.23 9.74 -1.55
C ILE A 63 -17.57 8.45 -1.09
N ASN A 64 -16.81 8.44 0.01
CA ASN A 64 -16.09 7.26 0.45
C ASN A 64 -17.02 6.09 0.84
N PRO A 65 -18.06 6.26 1.67
CA PRO A 65 -19.05 5.20 1.91
C PRO A 65 -19.76 4.73 0.63
N LEU A 66 -20.10 5.67 -0.26
CA LEU A 66 -20.69 5.34 -1.55
C LEU A 66 -19.76 4.50 -2.40
N MET A 67 -18.49 4.89 -2.55
CA MET A 67 -17.48 4.13 -3.29
C MET A 67 -17.30 2.73 -2.72
N ASN A 68 -17.21 2.57 -1.40
CA ASN A 68 -17.10 1.25 -0.76
C ASN A 68 -18.31 0.36 -1.04
N THR A 69 -19.50 0.94 -1.17
CA THR A 69 -20.72 0.20 -1.50
C THR A 69 -20.78 -0.16 -2.97
N VAL A 70 -20.52 0.82 -3.84
CA VAL A 70 -20.62 0.71 -5.30
C VAL A 70 -19.51 -0.15 -5.88
N ASN A 71 -18.33 -0.20 -5.24
CA ASN A 71 -17.19 -1.00 -5.73
C ASN A 71 -17.54 -2.49 -5.92
N ARG A 72 -18.50 -3.01 -5.16
CA ARG A 72 -19.01 -4.39 -5.33
C ARG A 72 -19.63 -4.62 -6.71
N PHE A 73 -20.14 -3.58 -7.34
CA PHE A 73 -20.79 -3.60 -8.63
C PHE A 73 -19.96 -2.96 -9.74
N MET A 74 -18.73 -2.57 -9.44
CA MET A 74 -17.87 -1.82 -10.38
C MET A 74 -17.71 -2.55 -11.72
N ASP A 75 -17.51 -3.86 -11.71
CA ASP A 75 -17.39 -4.65 -12.94
C ASP A 75 -18.63 -4.53 -13.85
N LEU A 76 -19.83 -4.47 -13.26
CA LEU A 76 -21.09 -4.31 -14.01
C LEU A 76 -21.23 -2.87 -14.52
N ILE A 77 -20.87 -1.89 -13.69
CA ILE A 77 -20.99 -0.47 -14.02
C ILE A 77 -20.07 -0.11 -15.18
N VAL A 78 -18.82 -0.52 -15.12
CA VAL A 78 -17.86 -0.24 -16.22
C VAL A 78 -18.20 -1.00 -17.50
N ALA A 79 -18.98 -2.07 -17.43
CA ALA A 79 -19.47 -2.80 -18.59
C ALA A 79 -20.62 -2.09 -19.35
N LEU A 80 -21.19 -1.01 -18.80
CA LEU A 80 -22.29 -0.29 -19.46
C LEU A 80 -21.85 0.32 -20.81
N PRO A 81 -22.74 0.34 -21.82
CA PRO A 81 -22.45 0.93 -23.14
C PRO A 81 -22.01 2.39 -23.09
N LEU A 82 -22.49 3.14 -22.11
CA LEU A 82 -22.12 4.55 -21.91
C LEU A 82 -20.63 4.73 -21.59
N VAL A 83 -20.00 3.79 -20.87
CA VAL A 83 -18.56 3.82 -20.58
C VAL A 83 -17.77 3.56 -21.86
N ASP A 84 -18.22 2.61 -22.68
CA ASP A 84 -17.61 2.37 -23.99
C ASP A 84 -17.68 3.60 -24.88
N TRP A 85 -18.88 4.17 -25.03
CA TRP A 85 -19.08 5.37 -25.84
C TRP A 85 -18.17 6.53 -25.40
N GLY A 86 -17.97 6.72 -24.10
CA GLY A 86 -17.13 7.78 -23.55
C GLY A 86 -15.62 7.53 -23.66
N THR A 87 -15.18 6.29 -23.86
CA THR A 87 -13.75 5.92 -23.77
C THR A 87 -13.16 5.36 -25.08
N ARG A 88 -13.95 4.73 -25.93
CA ARG A 88 -13.50 3.99 -27.13
C ARG A 88 -12.59 4.79 -28.05
N ALA A 89 -12.92 6.08 -28.27
CA ALA A 89 -12.16 6.95 -29.17
C ALA A 89 -10.78 7.31 -28.58
N ALA A 90 -10.68 7.52 -27.27
CA ALA A 90 -9.40 7.77 -26.59
C ALA A 90 -8.51 6.52 -26.59
N PHE A 91 -9.08 5.32 -26.42
CA PHE A 91 -8.34 4.06 -26.51
C PHE A 91 -7.89 3.74 -27.94
N ALA A 92 -8.63 4.18 -28.96
CA ALA A 92 -8.22 4.00 -30.36
C ALA A 92 -7.06 4.91 -30.79
N ALA A 93 -6.71 5.91 -29.98
CA ALA A 93 -5.65 6.87 -30.31
C ALA A 93 -4.24 6.43 -29.83
N VAL A 94 -4.11 5.29 -29.17
CA VAL A 94 -2.87 4.79 -28.57
C VAL A 94 -2.60 3.34 -28.96
N ASP A 95 -1.35 2.89 -28.80
CA ASP A 95 -0.97 1.50 -29.08
C ASP A 95 -1.52 0.54 -28.01
N VAL A 96 -1.49 0.95 -26.76
CA VAL A 96 -1.97 0.18 -25.60
C VAL A 96 -3.03 0.99 -24.86
N ALA A 97 -4.21 0.42 -24.71
CA ALA A 97 -5.29 1.07 -23.97
C ALA A 97 -5.10 0.86 -22.44
N GLY A 98 -4.84 1.94 -21.73
CA GLY A 98 -4.67 1.94 -20.27
C GLY A 98 -5.98 2.10 -19.53
N TYR A 99 -6.37 1.07 -18.79
CA TYR A 99 -7.65 0.98 -18.09
C TYR A 99 -7.48 1.26 -16.60
N ASN A 100 -8.00 2.41 -16.12
CA ASN A 100 -8.05 2.71 -14.70
C ASN A 100 -9.34 2.18 -14.09
N TYR A 101 -9.25 1.19 -13.19
CA TYR A 101 -10.37 0.59 -12.46
C TYR A 101 -11.47 0.01 -13.35
N MET A 102 -11.10 -0.51 -14.53
CA MET A 102 -12.02 -1.00 -15.55
C MET A 102 -11.83 -2.49 -15.87
N ALA A 103 -11.28 -3.29 -14.96
CA ALA A 103 -10.99 -4.71 -15.21
C ALA A 103 -12.23 -5.54 -15.60
N GLY A 104 -13.45 -5.09 -15.24
CA GLY A 104 -14.72 -5.68 -15.69
C GLY A 104 -14.90 -5.69 -17.21
N ARG A 105 -14.24 -4.79 -17.94
CA ARG A 105 -14.32 -4.69 -19.40
C ARG A 105 -13.34 -5.59 -20.16
N TYR A 106 -12.31 -6.11 -19.53
CA TYR A 106 -11.23 -6.83 -20.23
C TYR A 106 -11.74 -7.90 -21.20
N ALA A 107 -12.60 -8.80 -20.73
CA ALA A 107 -13.13 -9.89 -21.57
C ALA A 107 -14.10 -9.40 -22.65
N MET A 108 -14.90 -8.37 -22.37
CA MET A 108 -15.87 -7.80 -23.30
C MET A 108 -15.15 -7.03 -24.40
N ASP A 109 -14.21 -6.17 -24.04
CA ASP A 109 -13.51 -5.32 -24.98
C ASP A 109 -12.57 -6.11 -25.89
N GLY A 110 -12.03 -7.26 -25.46
CA GLY A 110 -11.32 -8.18 -26.32
C GLY A 110 -12.20 -8.78 -27.43
N ARG A 111 -13.52 -8.87 -27.22
CA ARG A 111 -14.47 -9.30 -28.27
C ARG A 111 -14.90 -8.14 -29.15
N LEU A 112 -15.17 -6.97 -28.56
CA LEU A 112 -15.61 -5.78 -29.31
C LEU A 112 -14.48 -5.17 -30.14
N TYR A 113 -13.25 -5.25 -29.66
CA TYR A 113 -12.05 -4.66 -30.25
C TYR A 113 -10.92 -5.68 -30.31
N PRO A 114 -10.95 -6.66 -31.24
CA PRO A 114 -10.00 -7.79 -31.26
C PRO A 114 -8.53 -7.39 -31.43
N ARG A 115 -8.24 -6.18 -31.91
CA ARG A 115 -6.88 -5.67 -32.09
C ARG A 115 -6.39 -4.80 -30.90
N ARG A 116 -7.26 -4.55 -29.91
CA ARG A 116 -6.91 -3.70 -28.77
C ARG A 116 -6.04 -4.47 -27.79
N VAL A 117 -4.84 -3.95 -27.56
CA VAL A 117 -4.00 -4.38 -26.44
C VAL A 117 -4.40 -3.57 -25.22
N ILE A 118 -4.66 -4.25 -24.11
CA ILE A 118 -5.14 -3.65 -22.87
C ILE A 118 -4.09 -3.82 -21.77
N CYS A 119 -3.88 -2.77 -20.99
CA CYS A 119 -3.15 -2.81 -19.74
C CYS A 119 -4.00 -2.18 -18.64
N GLY A 120 -4.15 -2.83 -17.49
CA GLY A 120 -4.68 -2.19 -16.29
C GLY A 120 -3.69 -1.16 -15.80
N SER A 121 -3.88 0.11 -16.12
CA SER A 121 -2.95 1.18 -15.76
C SER A 121 -3.13 1.66 -14.32
N GLU A 122 -4.33 1.43 -13.74
CA GLU A 122 -4.59 1.58 -12.31
C GLU A 122 -5.66 0.58 -11.85
N SER A 123 -5.38 -0.12 -10.76
CA SER A 123 -6.33 -1.04 -10.14
C SER A 123 -6.28 -0.99 -8.62
N PHE A 124 -7.37 -1.40 -7.97
CA PHE A 124 -7.45 -1.44 -6.52
C PHE A 124 -6.58 -2.58 -5.95
N PRO A 125 -5.70 -2.31 -4.97
CA PRO A 125 -4.85 -3.34 -4.35
C PRO A 125 -5.61 -4.55 -3.82
N PRO A 126 -6.82 -4.43 -3.24
CA PRO A 126 -7.57 -5.60 -2.78
C PRO A 126 -8.03 -6.54 -3.90
N GLU A 127 -8.04 -6.10 -5.14
CA GLU A 127 -8.56 -6.84 -6.30
C GLU A 127 -7.49 -7.63 -7.06
N ILE A 128 -6.24 -7.61 -6.61
CA ILE A 128 -5.10 -8.21 -7.31
C ILE A 128 -5.36 -9.66 -7.75
N ALA A 129 -5.92 -10.50 -6.89
CA ALA A 129 -6.17 -11.91 -7.23
C ALA A 129 -7.16 -12.06 -8.40
N ARG A 130 -8.25 -11.28 -8.40
CA ARG A 130 -9.26 -11.26 -9.44
C ARG A 130 -8.71 -10.72 -10.76
N ASN A 131 -7.98 -9.61 -10.71
CA ASN A 131 -7.42 -8.97 -11.89
C ASN A 131 -6.33 -9.83 -12.51
N TRP A 132 -5.43 -10.42 -11.70
CA TRP A 132 -4.38 -11.29 -12.20
C TRP A 132 -4.90 -12.56 -12.85
N ARG A 133 -6.01 -13.14 -12.37
CA ARG A 133 -6.72 -14.22 -13.06
C ARG A 133 -7.15 -13.81 -14.48
N ARG A 134 -7.64 -12.57 -14.64
CA ARG A 134 -8.02 -12.03 -15.96
C ARG A 134 -6.83 -11.84 -16.87
N VAL A 135 -5.75 -11.25 -16.37
CA VAL A 135 -4.48 -11.10 -17.12
C VAL A 135 -4.00 -12.45 -17.62
N LYS A 136 -3.91 -13.48 -16.76
CA LYS A 136 -3.47 -14.83 -17.16
C LYS A 136 -4.37 -15.51 -18.20
N ARG A 137 -5.65 -15.16 -18.25
CA ARG A 137 -6.64 -15.83 -19.12
C ARG A 137 -6.88 -15.12 -20.45
N LEU A 138 -6.57 -13.86 -20.56
CA LEU A 138 -6.95 -13.01 -21.68
C LEU A 138 -5.67 -12.51 -22.39
N ALA A 139 -5.34 -13.12 -23.53
CA ALA A 139 -4.09 -12.85 -24.25
C ALA A 139 -3.91 -11.38 -24.70
N HIS A 140 -5.00 -10.62 -24.81
CA HIS A 140 -4.97 -9.19 -25.18
C HIS A 140 -4.77 -8.27 -23.97
N VAL A 141 -4.70 -8.81 -22.73
CA VAL A 141 -4.41 -8.05 -21.51
C VAL A 141 -2.98 -8.37 -21.08
N ILE A 142 -2.10 -7.38 -21.21
CA ILE A 142 -0.65 -7.57 -21.05
C ILE A 142 -0.15 -7.34 -19.62
N GLY A 143 -0.96 -6.74 -18.75
CA GLY A 143 -0.57 -6.46 -17.36
C GLY A 143 -1.63 -5.72 -16.58
N ASP A 144 -1.33 -5.54 -15.30
CA ASP A 144 -2.18 -4.82 -14.33
C ASP A 144 -1.28 -4.10 -13.33
N PHE A 145 -1.44 -2.77 -13.22
CA PHE A 145 -0.70 -1.94 -12.29
C PHE A 145 -1.61 -1.50 -11.14
N THR A 146 -1.16 -1.76 -9.94
CA THR A 146 -1.91 -1.40 -8.73
C THR A 146 -1.61 0.04 -8.30
N TRP A 147 -2.62 0.83 -8.01
CA TRP A 147 -2.49 2.15 -7.39
C TRP A 147 -2.60 2.05 -5.86
N ALA A 148 -1.60 2.43 -5.08
CA ALA A 148 -0.26 2.78 -5.52
C ALA A 148 0.74 1.83 -4.87
N GLY A 149 1.87 1.57 -5.56
CA GLY A 149 2.88 0.64 -5.07
C GLY A 149 3.70 1.18 -3.90
N TRP A 150 3.97 2.48 -3.88
CA TRP A 150 4.73 3.16 -2.83
C TRP A 150 3.95 4.37 -2.32
N ASP A 151 4.05 4.64 -1.02
CA ASP A 151 3.38 5.78 -0.41
C ASP A 151 4.08 7.11 -0.78
N TYR A 152 3.32 8.19 -0.74
CA TYR A 152 3.76 9.49 -1.20
C TYR A 152 3.04 10.62 -0.46
N LEU A 153 3.65 11.81 -0.52
CA LEU A 153 3.06 13.05 -0.02
C LEU A 153 1.99 13.55 -1.01
N GLY A 154 0.84 13.92 -0.50
CA GLY A 154 -0.31 14.37 -1.28
C GLY A 154 -1.44 13.35 -1.29
N GLU A 155 -2.57 13.70 -1.92
CA GLU A 155 -3.83 12.94 -1.87
C GLU A 155 -4.17 12.46 -0.46
N ALA A 156 -3.99 13.35 0.50
CA ALA A 156 -3.93 13.11 1.94
C ALA A 156 -5.07 12.20 2.44
N GLY A 157 -4.69 11.04 2.93
CA GLY A 157 -5.61 10.05 3.48
C GLY A 157 -6.38 9.23 2.47
N LEU A 158 -6.08 9.29 1.16
CA LEU A 158 -6.80 8.54 0.11
C LEU A 158 -6.90 7.04 0.43
N CYS A 159 -5.81 6.44 0.91
CA CYS A 159 -5.74 5.02 1.22
C CYS A 159 -5.80 4.70 2.73
N THR A 160 -6.01 5.68 3.60
CA THR A 160 -5.97 5.47 5.04
C THR A 160 -6.99 4.47 5.55
N TRP A 161 -6.58 3.77 6.60
CA TRP A 161 -7.45 3.00 7.47
C TRP A 161 -7.42 3.66 8.84
N GLN A 162 -8.51 4.30 9.23
CA GLN A 162 -8.62 5.05 10.47
C GLN A 162 -9.78 4.55 11.32
N TYR A 163 -9.69 4.77 12.61
CA TYR A 163 -10.78 4.55 13.55
C TYR A 163 -11.40 5.90 13.94
N GLY A 164 -12.70 5.90 14.26
CA GLY A 164 -13.44 7.10 14.59
C GLY A 164 -14.42 7.57 13.51
N ALA A 165 -14.97 8.78 13.68
CA ALA A 165 -16.13 9.26 12.93
C ALA A 165 -15.81 9.82 11.53
N ASN A 166 -14.54 10.11 11.21
CA ASN A 166 -14.21 10.75 9.93
C ASN A 166 -14.21 9.76 8.76
N GLN A 167 -15.31 9.75 8.01
CA GLN A 167 -15.51 8.90 6.83
C GLN A 167 -15.06 9.56 5.51
N ALA A 168 -14.50 10.77 5.54
CA ALA A 168 -14.11 11.50 4.33
C ALA A 168 -13.07 10.73 3.52
N LEU A 169 -13.13 10.84 2.19
CA LEU A 169 -12.15 10.22 1.28
C LEU A 169 -10.78 10.88 1.47
N TYR A 170 -10.74 12.22 1.40
CA TYR A 170 -9.54 12.99 1.71
C TYR A 170 -9.60 13.45 3.16
N LYS A 171 -8.50 13.28 3.88
CA LYS A 171 -8.41 13.65 5.30
C LYS A 171 -7.80 15.04 5.45
N PRO A 172 -8.28 15.84 6.41
CA PRO A 172 -7.67 17.13 6.69
C PRO A 172 -6.28 16.95 7.31
N TYR A 173 -5.50 18.05 7.30
CA TYR A 173 -4.29 18.12 8.11
C TYR A 173 -4.57 17.68 9.56
N PRO A 174 -3.68 16.89 10.20
CA PRO A 174 -2.28 16.63 9.84
C PRO A 174 -2.05 15.49 8.85
N CYS A 175 -3.07 14.89 8.23
CA CYS A 175 -2.86 13.86 7.23
C CYS A 175 -2.20 14.47 6.00
N ILE A 176 -0.98 14.04 5.68
CA ILE A 176 -0.21 14.51 4.53
C ILE A 176 0.17 13.38 3.58
N LEU A 177 0.11 12.13 4.04
CA LEU A 177 0.40 10.93 3.25
C LEU A 177 -0.87 10.38 2.59
N ALA A 178 -0.74 9.73 1.45
CA ALA A 178 -1.80 8.93 0.85
C ALA A 178 -2.10 7.67 1.68
N ASP A 179 -1.13 7.16 2.42
CA ASP A 179 -1.14 5.92 3.22
C ASP A 179 -1.32 4.68 2.34
N SER A 180 -0.47 4.54 1.31
CA SER A 180 -0.50 3.40 0.38
C SER A 180 -0.41 2.06 1.11
N PRO A 181 -1.22 1.05 0.71
CA PRO A 181 -1.27 -0.23 1.40
C PRO A 181 -0.17 -1.23 1.00
N LEU A 182 0.74 -0.91 0.09
CA LEU A 182 1.76 -1.85 -0.38
C LEU A 182 3.12 -1.60 0.25
N ILE A 183 3.70 -0.42 0.07
CA ILE A 183 4.96 0.01 0.68
C ILE A 183 4.72 1.39 1.27
N ASP A 184 5.05 1.58 2.54
CA ASP A 184 4.89 2.87 3.18
C ASP A 184 6.01 3.86 2.81
N ILE A 185 5.90 5.12 3.25
CA ILE A 185 6.85 6.18 2.91
C ILE A 185 8.28 5.87 3.38
N THR A 186 8.46 5.02 4.39
CA THR A 186 9.76 4.59 4.91
C THR A 186 10.31 3.34 4.22
N GLY A 187 9.61 2.83 3.19
CA GLY A 187 10.03 1.62 2.47
C GLY A 187 9.59 0.31 3.12
N GLN A 188 8.85 0.35 4.24
CA GLN A 188 8.37 -0.88 4.87
C GLN A 188 7.21 -1.47 4.09
N ARG A 189 7.34 -2.75 3.78
CA ARG A 189 6.33 -3.50 3.05
C ARG A 189 5.14 -3.82 3.94
N GLN A 190 3.94 -3.49 3.45
CA GLN A 190 2.69 -3.76 4.12
C GLN A 190 2.11 -5.13 3.72
N ALA A 191 1.16 -5.65 4.48
CA ALA A 191 0.58 -6.98 4.25
C ALA A 191 0.06 -7.18 2.81
N GLN A 192 -0.52 -6.16 2.19
CA GLN A 192 -1.02 -6.28 0.82
C GLN A 192 0.08 -6.50 -0.22
N SER A 193 1.31 -6.04 0.00
CA SER A 193 2.43 -6.31 -0.92
C SER A 193 2.78 -7.80 -0.95
N TYR A 194 2.72 -8.48 0.19
CA TYR A 194 2.96 -9.92 0.27
C TYR A 194 1.84 -10.73 -0.37
N LEU A 195 0.60 -10.24 -0.31
CA LEU A 195 -0.49 -10.84 -1.08
C LEU A 195 -0.22 -10.75 -2.59
N HIS A 196 0.32 -9.63 -3.09
CA HIS A 196 0.69 -9.49 -4.50
C HIS A 196 1.76 -10.51 -4.90
N GLU A 197 2.83 -10.66 -4.10
CA GLU A 197 3.86 -11.68 -4.36
C GLU A 197 3.30 -13.10 -4.47
N ILE A 198 2.39 -13.45 -3.57
CA ILE A 198 1.76 -14.77 -3.56
C ILE A 198 0.88 -14.95 -4.81
N VAL A 199 0.09 -13.95 -5.16
CA VAL A 199 -0.77 -13.98 -6.35
C VAL A 199 0.04 -14.08 -7.64
N TRP A 200 1.20 -13.43 -7.69
CA TRP A 200 2.12 -13.50 -8.84
C TRP A 200 3.00 -14.76 -8.85
N GLY A 201 2.97 -15.56 -7.77
CA GLY A 201 3.78 -16.76 -7.64
C GLY A 201 5.25 -16.51 -7.28
N LEU A 202 5.58 -15.31 -6.83
CA LEU A 202 6.93 -14.90 -6.42
C LEU A 202 7.27 -15.38 -4.99
N ARG A 203 6.26 -15.65 -4.17
CA ARG A 203 6.40 -16.16 -2.81
C ARG A 203 5.66 -17.47 -2.65
N LYS A 204 6.37 -18.48 -2.13
CA LYS A 204 5.81 -19.83 -1.86
C LYS A 204 5.38 -20.01 -0.42
N ASP A 205 6.15 -19.46 0.53
CA ASP A 205 5.82 -19.54 1.94
C ASP A 205 4.59 -18.69 2.27
N PRO A 206 3.72 -19.13 3.16
CA PRO A 206 2.60 -18.35 3.63
C PRO A 206 3.07 -17.07 4.31
N TYR A 207 2.20 -16.08 4.37
CA TYR A 207 2.43 -14.83 5.10
C TYR A 207 1.32 -14.63 6.12
N ILE A 208 1.70 -14.33 7.36
CA ILE A 208 0.76 -14.07 8.46
C ILE A 208 0.69 -12.57 8.69
N ALA A 209 -0.53 -12.03 8.76
CA ALA A 209 -0.80 -10.65 9.16
C ALA A 209 -1.91 -10.62 10.21
N VAL A 210 -1.78 -9.75 11.18
CA VAL A 210 -2.71 -9.61 12.31
C VAL A 210 -3.26 -8.20 12.32
N ARG A 211 -4.57 -8.05 12.43
CA ARG A 211 -5.16 -6.72 12.58
C ARG A 211 -4.81 -6.15 13.95
N PRO A 212 -4.52 -4.84 14.04
CA PRO A 212 -4.16 -4.20 15.30
C PRO A 212 -5.16 -4.50 16.42
N LEU A 213 -4.68 -5.09 17.51
CA LEU A 213 -5.51 -5.54 18.62
C LEU A 213 -5.89 -4.42 19.60
N ASN A 214 -5.12 -3.34 19.61
CA ASN A 214 -5.45 -2.13 20.37
C ASN A 214 -6.76 -1.47 19.91
N HIS A 215 -7.21 -1.76 18.68
CA HIS A 215 -8.47 -1.33 18.08
C HIS A 215 -9.49 -2.47 17.90
N ALA A 216 -9.35 -3.56 18.66
CA ALA A 216 -10.27 -4.69 18.55
C ALA A 216 -11.72 -4.28 18.90
N GLY A 217 -12.65 -4.59 18.00
CA GLY A 217 -14.07 -4.22 18.15
C GLY A 217 -14.44 -2.84 17.57
N GLU A 218 -13.47 -2.02 17.18
CA GLU A 218 -13.75 -0.74 16.54
C GLU A 218 -14.08 -0.89 15.05
N THR A 219 -15.00 -0.08 14.56
CA THR A 219 -15.33 -0.03 13.13
C THR A 219 -14.44 0.98 12.42
N PRO A 220 -13.63 0.53 11.44
CA PRO A 220 -12.75 1.45 10.73
C PRO A 220 -13.47 2.26 9.65
N SER A 221 -12.99 3.47 9.43
CA SER A 221 -13.14 4.21 8.19
C SER A 221 -12.01 3.83 7.26
N LYS A 222 -12.34 3.26 6.10
CA LYS A 222 -11.37 2.84 5.09
C LYS A 222 -11.83 3.21 3.70
N SER A 223 -10.88 3.38 2.78
CA SER A 223 -11.17 3.56 1.36
C SER A 223 -11.17 2.23 0.60
N VAL A 224 -11.61 2.26 -0.66
CA VAL A 224 -11.60 1.09 -1.56
C VAL A 224 -10.18 0.63 -1.90
N TRP A 225 -9.18 1.51 -1.79
CA TRP A 225 -7.78 1.18 -2.04
C TRP A 225 -7.14 0.34 -0.93
N ARG A 226 -7.71 0.35 0.29
CA ARG A 226 -7.13 -0.40 1.42
C ARG A 226 -8.00 -1.57 1.84
N GLY A 227 -7.52 -2.79 1.58
CA GLY A 227 -8.21 -4.03 1.93
C GLY A 227 -8.01 -4.47 3.38
N THR A 228 -6.88 -4.09 3.98
CA THR A 228 -6.52 -4.44 5.34
C THR A 228 -5.55 -3.43 5.96
N ASN A 229 -5.53 -3.34 7.27
CA ASN A 229 -4.49 -2.70 8.07
C ASN A 229 -3.69 -3.72 8.89
N ALA A 230 -3.81 -4.99 8.58
CA ALA A 230 -3.07 -6.04 9.26
C ALA A 230 -1.56 -5.91 9.03
N ILE A 231 -0.78 -6.21 10.05
CA ILE A 231 0.69 -6.17 10.05
C ILE A 231 1.27 -7.51 10.48
N ALA A 232 2.50 -7.82 10.10
CA ALA A 232 3.21 -9.03 10.50
C ALA A 232 3.74 -8.90 11.93
N SER A 233 2.86 -8.91 12.91
CA SER A 233 3.23 -8.92 14.33
C SER A 233 2.29 -9.78 15.16
N TRP A 234 2.87 -10.48 16.13
CA TRP A 234 2.15 -11.14 17.23
C TRP A 234 2.58 -10.56 18.59
N THR A 235 3.02 -9.29 18.60
CA THR A 235 3.40 -8.52 19.79
C THR A 235 2.35 -7.45 20.06
N TRP A 236 1.52 -7.67 21.07
CA TRP A 236 0.42 -6.77 21.42
C TRP A 236 0.29 -6.64 22.94
N PRO A 237 1.27 -6.03 23.62
CA PRO A 237 1.26 -5.91 25.09
C PRO A 237 0.03 -5.15 25.55
N GLY A 238 -0.59 -5.66 26.64
CA GLY A 238 -1.84 -5.10 27.17
C GLY A 238 -3.10 -5.42 26.38
N CYS A 239 -2.99 -6.29 25.36
CA CYS A 239 -4.15 -6.77 24.61
C CYS A 239 -4.48 -8.24 24.88
N GLU A 240 -3.92 -8.84 25.92
CA GLU A 240 -4.18 -10.23 26.32
C GLU A 240 -5.69 -10.43 26.54
N GLY A 241 -6.21 -11.53 26.02
CA GLY A 241 -7.65 -11.82 26.09
C GLY A 241 -8.53 -11.10 25.07
N ARG A 242 -7.99 -10.16 24.26
CA ARG A 242 -8.76 -9.49 23.21
C ARG A 242 -8.98 -10.38 21.99
N PRO A 243 -10.09 -10.19 21.25
CA PRO A 243 -10.31 -10.86 19.98
C PRO A 243 -9.23 -10.52 18.96
N ALA A 244 -8.61 -11.52 18.36
CA ALA A 244 -7.62 -11.38 17.29
C ALA A 244 -8.18 -11.87 15.95
N LEU A 245 -8.04 -11.02 14.90
CA LEU A 245 -8.32 -11.40 13.52
C LEU A 245 -6.99 -11.54 12.78
N ILE A 246 -6.76 -12.74 12.24
CA ILE A 246 -5.53 -13.13 11.58
C ILE A 246 -5.83 -13.44 10.12
N GLU A 247 -5.08 -12.81 9.23
CA GLU A 247 -5.11 -13.04 7.80
C GLU A 247 -3.87 -13.87 7.42
N VAL A 248 -4.06 -15.02 6.80
CA VAL A 248 -2.96 -15.80 6.25
C VAL A 248 -3.08 -15.80 4.74
N TYR A 249 -2.04 -15.36 4.05
CA TYR A 249 -1.97 -15.37 2.60
C TYR A 249 -1.14 -16.58 2.15
N ALA A 250 -1.66 -17.37 1.22
CA ALA A 250 -0.97 -18.55 0.72
C ALA A 250 -1.53 -19.02 -0.63
N ASP A 251 -0.65 -19.47 -1.52
CA ASP A 251 -1.04 -20.28 -2.67
C ASP A 251 -0.98 -21.77 -2.30
N ALA A 252 -2.01 -22.21 -1.58
CA ALA A 252 -2.09 -23.55 -1.02
C ALA A 252 -3.54 -24.06 -1.05
N ALA A 253 -3.72 -25.39 -1.04
CA ALA A 253 -5.06 -25.94 -0.90
C ALA A 253 -5.65 -25.62 0.48
N TRP A 254 -4.83 -25.73 1.52
CA TRP A 254 -5.20 -25.51 2.91
C TRP A 254 -4.10 -24.79 3.67
N VAL A 255 -4.51 -24.01 4.65
CA VAL A 255 -3.64 -23.45 5.69
C VAL A 255 -4.17 -23.90 7.04
N GLU A 256 -3.29 -24.39 7.90
CA GLU A 256 -3.56 -24.66 9.31
C GLU A 256 -2.80 -23.64 10.17
N LEU A 257 -3.51 -23.03 11.12
CA LEU A 257 -2.94 -22.04 12.03
C LEU A 257 -2.80 -22.64 13.42
N PHE A 258 -1.66 -22.39 14.04
CA PHE A 258 -1.36 -22.85 15.41
C PHE A 258 -1.04 -21.65 16.29
N LEU A 259 -1.53 -21.68 17.52
CA LEU A 259 -1.17 -20.74 18.60
C LEU A 259 -0.58 -21.54 19.75
N ASN A 260 0.69 -21.27 20.08
CA ASN A 260 1.42 -21.97 21.14
C ASN A 260 1.34 -23.51 21.02
N GLY A 261 1.51 -24.01 19.79
CA GLY A 261 1.44 -25.42 19.45
C GLY A 261 0.02 -26.01 19.30
N ARG A 262 -1.02 -25.30 19.73
CA ARG A 262 -2.42 -25.73 19.60
C ARG A 262 -2.99 -25.32 18.25
N SER A 263 -3.56 -26.25 17.50
CA SER A 263 -4.24 -25.96 16.23
C SER A 263 -5.51 -25.11 16.46
N LEU A 264 -5.64 -24.05 15.69
CA LEU A 264 -6.84 -23.22 15.58
C LEU A 264 -7.74 -23.67 14.41
N GLY A 265 -7.38 -24.80 13.79
CA GLY A 265 -8.10 -25.39 12.66
C GLY A 265 -7.46 -25.10 11.30
N ARG A 266 -8.04 -25.74 10.30
CA ARG A 266 -7.59 -25.71 8.90
C ARG A 266 -8.60 -24.99 8.04
N LYS A 267 -8.12 -24.12 7.12
CA LYS A 267 -8.96 -23.36 6.20
C LYS A 267 -8.42 -23.42 4.77
N ALA A 268 -9.32 -23.45 3.80
CA ALA A 268 -8.95 -23.38 2.39
C ALA A 268 -8.33 -22.00 2.08
N ALA A 269 -7.31 -21.99 1.24
CA ALA A 269 -6.63 -20.82 0.71
C ALA A 269 -6.48 -20.95 -0.83
N GLY A 270 -5.47 -20.31 -1.44
CA GLY A 270 -5.18 -20.38 -2.87
C GLY A 270 -6.17 -19.61 -3.75
N ASP A 271 -6.06 -19.82 -5.05
CA ASP A 271 -6.71 -18.99 -6.08
C ASP A 271 -8.23 -18.84 -5.89
N ARG A 272 -8.94 -19.93 -5.57
CA ARG A 272 -10.40 -19.91 -5.36
C ARG A 272 -10.85 -19.13 -4.11
N ARG A 273 -9.93 -18.75 -3.24
CA ARG A 273 -10.15 -18.00 -2.00
C ARG A 273 -9.41 -16.67 -2.02
N ASP A 274 -9.06 -16.17 -3.22
CA ASP A 274 -8.25 -14.97 -3.40
C ASP A 274 -6.96 -15.02 -2.58
N PHE A 275 -6.39 -16.23 -2.42
CA PHE A 275 -5.15 -16.52 -1.69
C PHE A 275 -5.20 -16.17 -0.19
N LYS A 276 -6.40 -16.09 0.42
CA LYS A 276 -6.60 -15.67 1.81
C LYS A 276 -7.33 -16.72 2.64
N ALA A 277 -6.82 -16.97 3.84
CA ALA A 277 -7.51 -17.67 4.91
C ALA A 277 -7.63 -16.77 6.14
N ILE A 278 -8.83 -16.58 6.67
CA ILE A 278 -9.11 -15.67 7.80
C ILE A 278 -9.38 -16.51 9.04
N PHE A 279 -8.60 -16.29 10.11
CA PHE A 279 -8.77 -16.94 11.39
C PHE A 279 -9.21 -15.94 12.46
N ARG A 280 -9.88 -16.44 13.48
CA ARG A 280 -10.25 -15.69 14.68
C ARG A 280 -9.87 -16.50 15.90
N THR A 281 -9.27 -15.84 16.89
CA THR A 281 -8.91 -16.42 18.17
C THR A 281 -8.90 -15.33 19.23
N VAL A 282 -8.50 -15.69 20.44
CA VAL A 282 -8.20 -14.75 21.52
C VAL A 282 -6.69 -14.61 21.60
N TYR A 283 -6.20 -13.38 21.72
CA TYR A 283 -4.77 -13.10 21.80
C TYR A 283 -4.17 -13.67 23.09
N GLN A 284 -3.11 -14.39 22.93
CA GLN A 284 -2.19 -14.87 23.95
C GLN A 284 -0.77 -14.70 23.43
N PRO A 285 0.15 -14.11 24.20
CA PRO A 285 1.55 -14.04 23.81
C PRO A 285 2.15 -15.41 23.51
N GLY A 286 3.18 -15.45 22.67
CA GLY A 286 3.89 -16.66 22.30
C GLY A 286 4.06 -16.81 20.80
N GLU A 287 3.93 -18.03 20.26
CA GLU A 287 4.13 -18.37 18.86
C GLU A 287 2.80 -18.49 18.10
N LEU A 288 2.68 -17.77 16.99
CA LEU A 288 1.65 -17.93 15.97
C LEU A 288 2.28 -18.51 14.71
N ARG A 289 1.90 -19.76 14.33
CA ARG A 289 2.49 -20.47 13.19
C ARG A 289 1.43 -20.89 12.18
N ALA A 290 1.66 -20.55 10.91
CA ALA A 290 0.85 -21.01 9.80
C ALA A 290 1.61 -22.07 9.00
N VAL A 291 0.94 -23.17 8.65
CA VAL A 291 1.46 -24.23 7.80
C VAL A 291 0.56 -24.38 6.57
N ALA A 292 1.16 -24.30 5.39
CA ALA A 292 0.47 -24.45 4.11
C ALA A 292 0.59 -25.88 3.61
N TYR A 293 -0.51 -26.42 3.01
CA TYR A 293 -0.59 -27.78 2.51
C TYR A 293 -1.12 -27.81 1.08
N ASP A 294 -0.61 -28.74 0.28
CA ASP A 294 -1.15 -29.09 -1.02
C ASP A 294 -2.44 -29.94 -0.91
N ARG A 295 -3.03 -30.33 -2.04
CA ARG A 295 -4.23 -31.18 -2.08
C ARG A 295 -4.00 -32.57 -1.54
N GLY A 296 -2.77 -33.06 -1.57
CA GLY A 296 -2.37 -34.35 -1.02
C GLY A 296 -2.10 -34.35 0.49
N GLY A 297 -2.20 -33.17 1.12
CA GLY A 297 -1.92 -33.00 2.56
C GLY A 297 -0.43 -32.85 2.89
N ARG A 298 0.44 -32.72 1.89
CA ARG A 298 1.88 -32.49 2.08
C ARG A 298 2.10 -31.02 2.40
N GLU A 299 2.95 -30.73 3.38
CA GLU A 299 3.38 -29.37 3.70
C GLU A 299 4.16 -28.75 2.51
N THR A 300 3.81 -27.52 2.16
CA THR A 300 4.43 -26.75 1.07
C THR A 300 5.18 -25.52 1.56
N GLY A 301 4.98 -25.08 2.80
CA GLY A 301 5.67 -23.97 3.41
C GLY A 301 5.11 -23.61 4.78
N ARG A 302 5.82 -22.79 5.53
CA ARG A 302 5.40 -22.29 6.84
C ARG A 302 5.84 -20.86 7.10
N ALA A 303 5.12 -20.21 8.03
CA ALA A 303 5.49 -18.90 8.56
C ALA A 303 5.24 -18.88 10.07
N VAL A 304 6.05 -18.09 10.77
CA VAL A 304 5.98 -17.94 12.23
C VAL A 304 6.04 -16.47 12.59
N LEU A 305 5.21 -16.04 13.53
CA LEU A 305 5.32 -14.80 14.26
C LEU A 305 5.42 -15.12 15.75
N CYS A 306 6.32 -14.44 16.44
CA CYS A 306 6.44 -14.54 17.90
C CYS A 306 6.14 -13.20 18.57
N SER A 307 5.72 -13.25 19.82
CA SER A 307 5.63 -12.05 20.65
C SER A 307 7.01 -11.63 21.10
N ALA A 308 7.28 -10.31 21.10
CA ALA A 308 8.52 -9.76 21.61
C ALA A 308 8.71 -10.09 23.10
N SER A 309 9.94 -10.28 23.50
CA SER A 309 10.32 -10.60 24.88
C SER A 309 11.42 -9.68 25.41
N GLY A 310 11.44 -9.51 26.74
CA GLY A 310 12.42 -8.67 27.42
C GLY A 310 12.16 -7.17 27.29
N ALA A 311 13.13 -6.37 27.72
CA ALA A 311 13.04 -4.92 27.66
C ALA A 311 13.19 -4.44 26.21
N LEU A 312 12.41 -3.39 25.86
CA LEU A 312 12.54 -2.75 24.53
C LEU A 312 13.82 -1.90 24.46
N ASP A 313 14.52 -2.04 23.34
CA ASP A 313 15.70 -1.25 23.03
C ASP A 313 15.76 -0.88 21.54
N LEU A 314 16.62 0.05 21.19
CA LEU A 314 16.86 0.48 19.82
C LEU A 314 17.60 -0.57 19.01
N ARG A 315 17.09 -0.88 17.83
CA ARG A 315 17.79 -1.54 16.72
C ARG A 315 18.03 -0.53 15.62
N VAL A 316 19.29 -0.39 15.22
CA VAL A 316 19.70 0.56 14.17
C VAL A 316 20.45 -0.22 13.11
N GLN A 317 19.94 -0.22 11.89
CA GLN A 317 20.48 -1.01 10.79
C GLN A 317 20.55 -0.19 9.50
N PRO A 318 21.74 0.08 8.96
CA PRO A 318 21.89 0.71 7.67
C PRO A 318 21.67 -0.29 6.54
N GLU A 319 21.16 0.17 5.40
CA GLU A 319 21.08 -0.62 4.16
C GLU A 319 22.47 -0.72 3.47
N SER A 320 23.30 0.32 3.60
CA SER A 320 24.62 0.39 3.02
C SER A 320 25.70 0.38 4.09
N THR A 321 26.81 -0.28 3.83
CA THR A 321 27.97 -0.34 4.74
C THR A 321 29.00 0.75 4.45
N ALA A 322 28.89 1.47 3.34
CA ALA A 322 29.73 2.59 2.94
C ALA A 322 28.97 3.54 2.02
N LEU A 323 29.45 4.76 1.89
CA LEU A 323 28.92 5.80 1.02
C LEU A 323 30.01 6.30 0.07
N ARG A 324 29.62 6.76 -1.12
CA ARG A 324 30.51 7.43 -2.06
C ARG A 324 30.63 8.91 -1.72
N ALA A 325 31.84 9.47 -1.82
CA ALA A 325 32.14 10.88 -1.57
C ALA A 325 31.74 11.78 -2.76
N ASP A 326 30.51 11.66 -3.26
CA ASP A 326 29.99 12.37 -4.44
C ASP A 326 28.96 13.48 -4.11
N GLY A 327 28.70 13.70 -2.83
CA GLY A 327 27.71 14.68 -2.36
C GLY A 327 26.26 14.32 -2.65
N ALA A 328 26.00 13.13 -3.22
CA ALA A 328 24.66 12.69 -3.63
C ALA A 328 24.27 11.33 -3.05
N ASP A 329 25.24 10.46 -2.75
CA ASP A 329 24.96 9.12 -2.25
C ASP A 329 24.24 9.11 -0.90
N LEU A 330 23.33 8.16 -0.70
CA LEU A 330 22.42 8.11 0.45
C LEU A 330 22.57 6.80 1.21
N ALA A 331 22.59 6.89 2.53
CA ALA A 331 22.38 5.75 3.42
C ALA A 331 20.99 5.83 4.04
N TYR A 332 20.22 4.76 3.89
CA TYR A 332 18.95 4.56 4.57
C TYR A 332 19.21 3.77 5.85
N ILE A 333 18.81 4.34 6.99
CA ILE A 333 19.10 3.77 8.32
C ILE A 333 17.78 3.44 8.99
N HIS A 334 17.46 2.14 9.03
CA HIS A 334 16.26 1.64 9.68
C HIS A 334 16.43 1.68 11.20
N ILE A 335 15.46 2.24 11.87
CA ILE A 335 15.38 2.36 13.33
C ILE A 335 14.14 1.63 13.79
N ALA A 336 14.30 0.75 14.79
CA ALA A 336 13.16 0.03 15.34
C ALA A 336 13.29 -0.12 16.87
N LEU A 337 12.13 -0.18 17.53
CA LEU A 337 12.02 -0.52 18.94
C LEU A 337 11.64 -2.01 19.04
N ALA A 338 12.52 -2.80 19.59
CA ALA A 338 12.39 -4.24 19.61
C ALA A 338 12.77 -4.82 20.99
N GLY A 339 12.21 -5.97 21.32
CA GLY A 339 12.61 -6.75 22.48
C GLY A 339 14.04 -7.29 22.36
N THR A 340 14.54 -7.91 23.42
CA THR A 340 15.91 -8.52 23.43
C THR A 340 16.06 -9.63 22.39
N ASP A 341 14.96 -10.26 21.97
CA ASP A 341 14.88 -11.24 20.89
C ASP A 341 14.91 -10.62 19.47
N GLY A 342 14.87 -9.30 19.41
CA GLY A 342 14.88 -8.54 18.16
C GLY A 342 13.53 -8.39 17.47
N ILE A 343 12.44 -8.84 18.10
CA ILE A 343 11.10 -8.69 17.57
C ILE A 343 10.58 -7.29 17.88
N VAL A 344 10.09 -6.62 16.84
CA VAL A 344 9.59 -5.23 16.95
C VAL A 344 8.25 -5.20 17.67
N ASP A 345 8.10 -4.25 18.59
CA ASP A 345 6.82 -3.94 19.21
C ASP A 345 6.10 -2.84 18.40
N PRO A 346 5.00 -3.17 17.70
CA PRO A 346 4.28 -2.20 16.88
C PRO A 346 3.51 -1.14 17.70
N LEU A 347 3.37 -1.31 19.01
CA LEU A 347 2.75 -0.32 19.90
C LEU A 347 3.79 0.62 20.53
N ALA A 348 5.07 0.39 20.29
CA ALA A 348 6.15 1.23 20.82
C ALA A 348 6.22 2.57 20.06
N GLU A 349 5.65 3.60 20.65
CA GLU A 349 5.76 4.98 20.17
C GLU A 349 6.71 5.75 21.10
N ARG A 350 7.91 6.09 20.60
CA ARG A 350 8.91 6.87 21.33
C ARG A 350 9.51 7.92 20.43
N LEU A 351 9.79 9.09 21.01
CA LEU A 351 10.56 10.13 20.36
C LEU A 351 12.01 9.67 20.22
N VAL A 352 12.48 9.56 19.01
CA VAL A 352 13.87 9.18 18.66
C VAL A 352 14.60 10.43 18.19
N THR A 353 15.86 10.56 18.59
CA THR A 353 16.78 11.60 18.12
C THR A 353 17.89 10.97 17.30
N VAL A 354 18.20 11.57 16.14
CA VAL A 354 19.26 11.16 15.24
C VAL A 354 20.24 12.32 15.05
N ARG A 355 21.50 12.14 15.45
CA ARG A 355 22.59 13.12 15.23
C ARG A 355 23.57 12.57 14.22
N VAL A 356 23.95 13.41 13.27
CA VAL A 356 24.89 13.05 12.20
C VAL A 356 26.07 14.01 12.23
N GLU A 357 27.29 13.45 12.28
CA GLU A 357 28.54 14.21 12.33
C GLU A 357 29.55 13.64 11.31
N GLY A 358 30.50 14.46 10.86
CA GLY A 358 31.59 14.06 9.98
C GLY A 358 31.32 14.33 8.50
N ALA A 359 31.66 13.39 7.61
CA ALA A 359 31.64 13.56 6.15
C ALA A 359 30.24 13.35 5.53
N GLY A 360 29.18 13.77 6.21
CA GLY A 360 27.79 13.69 5.72
C GLY A 360 26.82 14.49 6.58
N SER A 361 25.55 14.48 6.18
CA SER A 361 24.49 15.23 6.86
C SER A 361 23.18 14.44 6.91
N LEU A 362 22.36 14.72 7.92
CA LEU A 362 20.98 14.21 7.97
C LEU A 362 20.17 14.88 6.87
N GLN A 363 19.67 14.10 5.93
CA GLN A 363 18.86 14.58 4.81
C GLN A 363 17.36 14.56 5.13
N GLY A 364 16.95 13.59 5.93
CA GLY A 364 15.58 13.46 6.40
C GLY A 364 15.47 12.40 7.48
N PHE A 365 14.46 12.56 8.35
CA PHE A 365 14.14 11.61 9.40
C PHE A 365 12.65 11.58 9.66
N GLY A 366 12.06 10.39 9.74
CA GLY A 366 10.63 10.28 9.99
C GLY A 366 10.11 8.87 10.14
N SER A 367 8.81 8.77 10.34
CA SER A 367 8.05 7.53 10.39
C SER A 367 6.91 7.53 9.36
N ALA A 368 6.27 6.39 9.18
CA ALA A 368 5.14 6.24 8.27
C ALA A 368 3.79 6.62 8.91
N ASN A 369 3.78 7.42 9.96
CA ASN A 369 2.53 7.89 10.57
C ASN A 369 1.83 8.88 9.63
N PRO A 370 0.66 8.55 9.05
CA PRO A 370 -0.03 9.44 8.13
C PRO A 370 -0.63 10.68 8.80
N LEU A 371 -0.67 10.70 10.13
CA LEU A 371 -1.27 11.77 10.94
C LEU A 371 -0.23 12.55 11.76
N SER A 372 1.07 12.40 11.47
CA SER A 372 2.11 13.13 12.18
C SER A 372 2.12 14.62 11.83
N GLN A 373 2.37 15.45 12.84
CA GLN A 373 2.66 16.87 12.67
C GLN A 373 4.17 17.17 12.69
N GLU A 374 4.98 16.15 12.92
CA GLU A 374 6.44 16.26 12.97
C GLU A 374 7.01 16.46 11.57
N ARG A 375 8.12 17.17 11.48
CA ARG A 375 8.75 17.49 10.20
C ARG A 375 9.78 16.41 9.85
N PHE A 376 9.82 15.98 8.62
CA PHE A 376 10.85 15.06 8.13
C PHE A 376 12.26 15.68 8.02
N THR A 377 12.39 17.00 8.25
CA THR A 377 13.67 17.74 8.23
C THR A 377 14.29 17.91 9.61
N ASP A 378 13.57 17.54 10.68
CA ASP A 378 14.06 17.66 12.05
C ASP A 378 14.92 16.44 12.42
N ASP A 379 15.73 16.58 13.46
CA ASP A 379 16.56 15.49 13.98
C ASP A 379 15.83 14.60 15.01
N THR A 380 14.57 14.89 15.27
CA THR A 380 13.70 14.15 16.17
C THR A 380 12.41 13.74 15.49
N HIS A 381 11.96 12.51 15.72
CA HIS A 381 10.68 12.01 15.22
C HIS A 381 10.15 10.86 16.06
N THR A 382 8.84 10.76 16.24
CA THR A 382 8.20 9.65 16.95
C THR A 382 8.09 8.43 16.04
N THR A 383 8.43 7.26 16.58
CA THR A 383 8.25 5.98 15.88
C THR A 383 6.76 5.71 15.61
N TYR A 384 6.48 5.07 14.49
CA TYR A 384 5.17 4.56 14.13
C TYR A 384 5.24 3.05 13.85
N GLN A 385 4.36 2.28 14.45
CA GLN A 385 4.44 0.81 14.46
C GLN A 385 5.83 0.31 14.92
N GLY A 386 6.42 0.99 15.90
CA GLY A 386 7.74 0.70 16.45
C GLY A 386 8.91 1.03 15.51
N ARG A 387 8.73 1.82 14.44
CA ARG A 387 9.73 2.03 13.38
C ARG A 387 9.87 3.49 13.00
N ALA A 388 11.06 3.82 12.50
CA ALA A 388 11.39 5.09 11.83
C ALA A 388 12.53 4.86 10.82
N LEU A 389 12.76 5.84 9.94
CA LEU A 389 13.83 5.82 8.94
C LEU A 389 14.58 7.15 8.96
N ALA A 390 15.90 7.09 9.08
CA ALA A 390 16.79 8.23 8.85
C ALA A 390 17.48 8.08 7.49
N VAL A 391 17.60 9.18 6.76
CA VAL A 391 18.32 9.27 5.48
C VAL A 391 19.52 10.18 5.66
N VAL A 392 20.70 9.65 5.44
CA VAL A 392 21.98 10.37 5.56
C VAL A 392 22.59 10.54 4.16
N ARG A 393 22.96 11.76 3.82
CA ARG A 393 23.64 12.08 2.56
C ARG A 393 25.13 12.21 2.80
N ALA A 394 25.94 11.60 1.93
CA ALA A 394 27.38 11.77 1.88
C ALA A 394 27.77 13.20 1.51
N GLY A 395 28.90 13.67 2.05
CA GLY A 395 29.59 14.87 1.56
C GLY A 395 30.45 14.59 0.33
N ASN A 396 31.16 15.63 -0.15
CA ASN A 396 32.07 15.54 -1.30
C ASN A 396 33.50 15.13 -0.92
N GLN A 397 33.78 14.84 0.35
CA GLN A 397 35.11 14.50 0.85
C GLN A 397 35.08 13.12 1.49
N ALA A 398 36.12 12.33 1.22
CA ALA A 398 36.33 11.05 1.89
C ALA A 398 36.52 11.24 3.40
N GLY A 399 36.01 10.27 4.17
CA GLY A 399 36.09 10.33 5.64
C GLY A 399 35.12 9.31 6.25
N SER A 400 34.48 9.68 7.35
CA SER A 400 33.44 8.86 7.98
C SER A 400 32.28 9.70 8.44
N VAL A 401 31.09 9.11 8.37
CA VAL A 401 29.86 9.65 8.97
C VAL A 401 29.58 8.89 10.25
N ARG A 402 29.47 9.61 11.36
CA ARG A 402 29.02 9.09 12.65
C ARG A 402 27.55 9.41 12.83
N VAL A 403 26.73 8.41 13.01
CA VAL A 403 25.30 8.52 13.28
C VAL A 403 25.03 8.02 14.70
N GLU A 404 24.49 8.90 15.52
CA GLU A 404 24.09 8.59 16.89
C GLU A 404 22.55 8.60 16.96
N VAL A 405 21.99 7.48 17.45
CA VAL A 405 20.54 7.29 17.59
C VAL A 405 20.22 7.06 19.06
N SER A 406 19.33 7.87 19.62
CA SER A 406 18.92 7.77 21.02
C SER A 406 17.40 7.87 21.18
N ALA A 407 16.86 7.22 22.22
CA ALA A 407 15.46 7.33 22.62
C ALA A 407 15.33 7.16 24.15
N PRO A 408 14.33 7.76 24.80
CA PRO A 408 14.11 7.62 26.23
C PRO A 408 13.98 6.14 26.65
N GLY A 409 14.75 5.74 27.67
CA GLY A 409 14.74 4.37 28.22
C GLY A 409 15.39 3.31 27.31
N CYS A 410 16.13 3.72 26.28
CA CYS A 410 16.91 2.85 25.42
C CYS A 410 18.40 3.18 25.52
N GLN A 411 19.26 2.21 25.16
CA GLN A 411 20.68 2.45 24.98
C GLN A 411 20.91 3.25 23.70
N THR A 412 21.77 4.28 23.78
CA THR A 412 22.22 5.02 22.61
C THR A 412 22.97 4.09 21.66
N ARG A 413 22.64 4.15 20.37
CA ARG A 413 23.31 3.38 19.31
C ARG A 413 24.17 4.31 18.47
N ILE A 414 25.38 3.86 18.17
CA ILE A 414 26.33 4.59 17.32
C ILE A 414 26.66 3.72 16.12
N LEU A 415 26.52 4.31 14.95
CA LEU A 415 26.88 3.72 13.67
C LEU A 415 27.96 4.60 13.03
N VAL A 416 28.97 4.00 12.43
CA VAL A 416 29.98 4.71 11.65
C VAL A 416 30.02 4.13 10.24
N LEU A 417 29.80 4.99 9.24
CA LEU A 417 29.83 4.64 7.82
C LEU A 417 31.02 5.32 7.16
N PRO A 418 31.94 4.57 6.51
CA PRO A 418 33.01 5.15 5.70
C PRO A 418 32.41 5.87 4.48
N VAL A 419 32.98 7.01 4.11
CA VAL A 419 32.70 7.79 2.90
C VAL A 419 33.97 7.76 2.05
N GLN A 420 33.91 7.18 0.85
CA GLN A 420 35.09 6.89 0.02
C GLN A 420 34.84 7.14 -1.47
#